data_80e920b146a180b2534427fbd2c51510
#
_entry.id   80e920b146a180b2534427fbd2c51510
#
_cell.length_a   1.000
_cell.length_b   1.000
_cell.length_c   1.000
_cell.angle_alpha   90.00
_cell.angle_beta   90.00
_cell.angle_gamma   90.00
#
_symmetry.space_group_name_H-M   'P 1'
#
loop_
_entity.id
_entity.type
_entity.pdbx_description
1 polymer ?
#
loop_
_entity_poly.entity_id
_entity_poly.type
_entity_poly.pdbx_seq_one_letter_code
_entity_poly.pdbx_strand_id
1 'polypeptide(L)'
;MGDSPHTVSPLRAVVEVVVRALVDHPDAVQVTETERRGMTVLQLTTAPGDMGKIIGRQGRTAAALRTLVSVTAEKHGMRAQLDIRD
;
A
#
# COMPACT_ATOMS: atom_id res chain seq x y z
N MET A 1 12.17 -22.75 8.12
CA MET A 1 12.04 -22.16 8.12
C MET A 1 11.78 -21.52 7.80
N GLY A 2 11.63 -21.64 7.74
CA GLY A 2 11.56 -20.73 7.40
C GLY A 2 10.95 -19.60 7.48
N ASP A 3 10.49 -19.45 8.11
CA ASP A 3 9.88 -18.39 8.16
C ASP A 3 10.68 -17.33 8.34
N SER A 4 10.76 -16.60 7.52
CA SER A 4 11.57 -15.48 7.56
C SER A 4 10.86 -14.32 8.20
N PRO A 5 11.44 -13.73 9.19
CA PRO A 5 10.84 -12.55 9.77
C PRO A 5 10.83 -11.39 8.82
N HIS A 6 11.50 -11.53 7.68
CA HIS A 6 11.55 -10.46 6.71
C HIS A 6 10.56 -10.63 5.59
N THR A 7 9.72 -11.67 5.69
CA THR A 7 8.73 -11.89 4.66
C THR A 7 7.71 -10.76 4.71
N VAL A 8 7.51 -10.10 3.58
CA VAL A 8 6.55 -9.02 3.45
C VAL A 8 5.25 -9.60 2.93
N SER A 9 4.12 -9.17 3.46
CA SER A 9 2.84 -9.67 2.97
C SER A 9 2.68 -9.28 1.50
N PRO A 10 1.94 -10.08 0.74
CA PRO A 10 1.72 -9.74 -0.67
C PRO A 10 1.03 -8.39 -0.85
N LEU A 11 0.17 -8.00 0.09
CA LEU A 11 -0.50 -6.70 0.00
C LEU A 11 0.49 -5.57 0.12
N ARG A 12 1.34 -5.64 1.12
CA ARG A 12 2.33 -4.60 1.35
C ARG A 12 3.32 -4.53 0.19
N ALA A 13 3.74 -5.69 -0.32
CA ALA A 13 4.69 -5.74 -1.42
C ALA A 13 4.14 -5.06 -2.67
N VAL A 14 2.87 -5.32 -3.00
CA VAL A 14 2.26 -4.72 -4.18
C VAL A 14 2.23 -3.20 -4.04
N VAL A 15 1.80 -2.70 -2.90
CA VAL A 15 1.72 -1.25 -2.69
C VAL A 15 3.10 -0.62 -2.77
N GLU A 16 4.09 -1.22 -2.11
CA GLU A 16 5.44 -0.67 -2.11
C GLU A 16 6.02 -0.58 -3.52
N VAL A 17 5.88 -1.64 -4.29
CA VAL A 17 6.45 -1.65 -5.64
C VAL A 17 5.80 -0.58 -6.51
N VAL A 18 4.48 -0.50 -6.48
CA VAL A 18 3.77 0.44 -7.34
C VAL A 18 4.06 1.88 -6.90
N VAL A 19 3.99 2.14 -5.61
CA VAL A 19 4.17 3.51 -5.10
C VAL A 19 5.59 3.99 -5.36
N ARG A 20 6.59 3.15 -5.12
CA ARG A 20 7.97 3.54 -5.38
C ARG A 20 8.22 3.85 -6.84
N ALA A 21 7.47 3.23 -7.73
CA ALA A 21 7.60 3.49 -9.15
C ALA A 21 6.99 4.83 -9.56
N LEU A 22 6.10 5.38 -8.72
CA LEU A 22 5.38 6.61 -9.06
C LEU A 22 6.00 7.87 -8.48
N VAL A 23 6.73 7.76 -7.38
CA VAL A 23 7.20 8.92 -6.64
C VAL A 23 8.62 9.31 -7.02
N ASP A 24 9.00 10.55 -6.66
CA ASP A 24 10.36 11.04 -6.88
C ASP A 24 11.29 10.64 -5.75
N HIS A 25 10.74 10.35 -4.57
CA HIS A 25 11.54 10.03 -3.40
C HIS A 25 11.15 8.65 -2.86
N PRO A 26 11.52 7.58 -3.57
CA PRO A 26 11.10 6.23 -3.16
C PRO A 26 11.61 5.83 -1.79
N ASP A 27 12.74 6.40 -1.35
CA ASP A 27 13.28 6.08 -0.03
C ASP A 27 12.39 6.58 1.10
N ALA A 28 11.53 7.53 0.82
CA ALA A 28 10.62 8.08 1.82
C ALA A 28 9.29 7.32 1.90
N VAL A 29 9.08 6.36 1.02
CA VAL A 29 7.85 5.59 1.02
C VAL A 29 7.86 4.62 2.19
N GLN A 30 6.79 4.65 2.99
CA GLN A 30 6.62 3.72 4.08
C GLN A 30 5.23 3.14 4.04
N VAL A 31 5.14 1.83 4.16
CA VAL A 31 3.86 1.15 4.23
C VAL A 31 3.88 0.33 5.50
N THR A 32 2.95 0.61 6.41
CA THR A 32 2.81 -0.17 7.62
C THR A 32 1.55 -0.99 7.52
N GLU A 33 1.57 -2.15 8.16
CA GLU A 33 0.46 -3.08 8.08
C GLU A 33 0.02 -3.42 9.48
N THR A 34 -1.26 -3.22 9.77
CA THR A 34 -1.84 -3.58 11.05
C THR A 34 -3.11 -4.37 10.79
N GLU A 35 -3.56 -5.07 11.82
CA GLU A 35 -4.78 -5.84 11.70
C GLU A 35 -5.78 -5.38 12.73
N ARG A 36 -7.03 -5.17 12.31
CA ARG A 36 -8.10 -4.79 13.19
C ARG A 36 -9.32 -5.57 12.86
N ARG A 37 -9.79 -6.38 13.78
CA ARG A 37 -11.07 -7.11 13.65
C ARG A 37 -11.13 -7.91 12.35
N GLY A 38 -10.04 -8.58 12.01
CA GLY A 38 -9.99 -9.39 10.81
C GLY A 38 -9.75 -8.64 9.53
N MET A 39 -9.54 -7.32 9.61
CA MET A 39 -9.21 -6.53 8.44
C MET A 39 -7.77 -6.07 8.51
N THR A 40 -7.05 -6.24 7.43
CA THR A 40 -5.68 -5.73 7.32
C THR A 40 -5.74 -4.29 6.86
N VAL A 41 -5.11 -3.40 7.62
CA VAL A 41 -5.07 -1.99 7.27
C VAL A 41 -3.65 -1.63 6.88
N LEU A 42 -3.48 -1.16 5.66
CA LEU A 42 -2.19 -0.68 5.17
C LEU A 42 -2.20 0.84 5.22
N GLN A 43 -1.18 1.41 5.85
CA GLN A 43 -1.05 2.86 5.91
C GLN A 43 0.15 3.26 5.07
N LEU A 44 -0.08 4.12 4.11
CA LEU A 44 0.94 4.57 3.17
C LEU A 44 1.30 6.01 3.47
N THR A 45 2.60 6.27 3.63
CA THR A 45 3.11 7.63 3.72
C THR A 45 4.20 7.82 2.70
N THR A 46 4.36 9.05 2.24
CA THR A 46 5.37 9.40 1.24
C THR A 46 6.03 10.71 1.66
N ALA A 47 7.03 11.14 0.90
CA ALA A 47 7.55 12.48 1.05
C ALA A 47 6.43 13.48 0.74
N PRO A 48 6.37 14.61 1.46
CA PRO A 48 5.26 15.54 1.27
C PRO A 48 5.06 15.99 -0.18
N GLY A 49 6.13 16.19 -0.91
CA GLY A 49 6.01 16.64 -2.29
C GLY A 49 5.51 15.56 -3.25
N ASP A 50 5.45 14.30 -2.80
CA ASP A 50 5.05 13.20 -3.66
C ASP A 50 3.61 12.80 -3.50
N MET A 51 2.90 13.34 -2.50
CA MET A 51 1.54 12.91 -2.22
C MET A 51 0.63 13.13 -3.43
N GLY A 52 0.81 14.20 -4.16
CA GLY A 52 -0.01 14.46 -5.34
C GLY A 52 0.12 13.38 -6.41
N LYS A 53 1.29 12.75 -6.50
CA LYS A 53 1.50 11.66 -7.45
C LYS A 53 0.74 10.41 -7.05
N ILE A 54 0.55 10.23 -5.76
CA ILE A 54 -0.17 9.06 -5.24
C ILE A 54 -1.68 9.26 -5.38
N ILE A 55 -2.16 10.48 -5.11
CA ILE A 55 -3.57 10.78 -5.25
C ILE A 55 -3.94 10.75 -6.74
N GLY A 56 -3.11 11.41 -7.56
CA GLY A 56 -3.33 11.45 -8.99
C GLY A 56 -4.44 12.40 -9.37
N ARG A 57 -4.60 12.59 -10.67
CA ARG A 57 -5.61 13.49 -11.16
C ARG A 57 -6.99 12.97 -10.81
N GLN A 58 -7.77 13.78 -10.14
CA GLN A 58 -9.14 13.44 -9.73
C GLN A 58 -9.18 12.19 -8.85
N GLY A 59 -8.09 11.91 -8.15
CA GLY A 59 -8.05 10.77 -7.24
C GLY A 59 -7.95 9.42 -7.93
N ARG A 60 -7.65 9.40 -9.22
CA ARG A 60 -7.66 8.13 -9.98
C ARG A 60 -6.57 7.16 -9.58
N THR A 61 -5.38 7.69 -9.27
CA THR A 61 -4.29 6.81 -8.85
C THR A 61 -4.61 6.18 -7.51
N ALA A 62 -5.10 6.98 -6.56
CA ALA A 62 -5.47 6.44 -5.25
C ALA A 62 -6.57 5.39 -5.38
N ALA A 63 -7.56 5.65 -6.24
CA ALA A 63 -8.63 4.67 -6.47
C ALA A 63 -8.09 3.37 -7.05
N ALA A 64 -7.15 3.48 -7.99
CA ALA A 64 -6.54 2.30 -8.59
C ALA A 64 -5.74 1.51 -7.56
N LEU A 65 -5.01 2.20 -6.69
CA LEU A 65 -4.27 1.54 -5.64
C LEU A 65 -5.19 0.79 -4.69
N ARG A 66 -6.31 1.40 -4.33
CA ARG A 66 -7.28 0.74 -3.46
C ARG A 66 -7.88 -0.50 -4.13
N THR A 67 -8.13 -0.42 -5.42
CA THR A 67 -8.61 -1.57 -6.17
C THR A 67 -7.58 -2.69 -6.18
N LEU A 68 -6.30 -2.36 -6.40
CA LEU A 68 -5.25 -3.37 -6.38
C LEU A 68 -5.18 -4.06 -5.03
N VAL A 69 -5.29 -3.30 -3.94
CA VAL A 69 -5.26 -3.87 -2.61
C VAL A 69 -6.44 -4.81 -2.40
N SER A 70 -7.64 -4.40 -2.81
CA SER A 70 -8.84 -5.22 -2.65
C SER A 70 -8.75 -6.53 -3.43
N VAL A 71 -8.32 -6.43 -4.68
CA VAL A 71 -8.22 -7.61 -5.55
C VAL A 71 -7.16 -8.58 -5.02
N THR A 72 -6.02 -8.03 -4.60
CA THR A 72 -4.96 -8.87 -4.05
C THR A 72 -5.42 -9.55 -2.77
N ALA A 73 -6.13 -8.80 -1.91
CA ALA A 73 -6.66 -9.36 -0.68
C ALA A 73 -7.63 -10.50 -0.95
N GLU A 74 -8.53 -10.32 -1.91
CA GLU A 74 -9.47 -11.37 -2.28
C GLU A 74 -8.75 -12.63 -2.72
N LYS A 75 -7.72 -12.45 -3.51
CA LYS A 75 -6.96 -13.60 -4.01
C LYS A 75 -6.39 -14.43 -2.86
N HIS A 76 -6.05 -13.78 -1.76
CA HIS A 76 -5.45 -14.44 -0.60
C HIS A 76 -6.46 -14.72 0.52
N GLY A 77 -7.75 -14.55 0.23
CA GLY A 77 -8.78 -14.83 1.23
C GLY A 77 -8.79 -13.85 2.38
N MET A 78 -8.36 -12.61 2.13
CA MET A 78 -8.23 -11.58 3.15
C MET A 78 -9.12 -10.40 2.86
N ARG A 79 -9.33 -9.57 3.87
CA ARG A 79 -9.99 -8.28 3.72
C ARG A 79 -8.96 -7.20 4.03
N ALA A 80 -8.90 -6.18 3.22
CA ALA A 80 -7.87 -5.15 3.39
C ALA A 80 -8.37 -3.78 2.98
N GLN A 81 -7.73 -2.78 3.55
CA GLN A 81 -8.04 -1.39 3.31
C GLN A 81 -6.72 -0.63 3.20
N LEU A 82 -6.67 0.36 2.33
CA LEU A 82 -5.50 1.20 2.17
C LEU A 82 -5.80 2.61 2.61
N ASP A 83 -5.06 3.09 3.61
CA ASP A 83 -5.12 4.47 4.08
C ASP A 83 -3.91 5.21 3.52
N ILE A 84 -4.17 6.33 2.88
CA ILE A 84 -3.10 7.18 2.35
C ILE A 84 -3.01 8.40 3.23
N ARG A 85 -1.82 8.64 3.78
CA ARG A 85 -1.65 9.71 4.74
C ARG A 85 -0.51 10.63 4.35
N ASP A 86 -0.69 11.88 4.72
CA ASP A 86 0.38 12.86 4.51
C ASP A 86 1.49 12.66 5.51
#